data_f954127761ee613c0a656cb062ab714f
#
_entry.id   f954127761ee613c0a656cb062ab714f
#
_cell.length_a   1.000
_cell.length_b   1.000
_cell.length_c   1.000
_cell.angle_alpha   90.00
_cell.angle_beta   90.00
_cell.angle_gamma   90.00
#
_symmetry.space_group_name_H-M   'P 1'
#
loop_
_entity.id
_entity.type
_entity.pdbx_description
1 polymer ?
#
loop_
_entity_poly.entity_id
_entity_poly.type
_entity_poly.pdbx_seq_one_letter_code
_entity_poly.pdbx_strand_id
1 'polypeptide(L)'
;IVGGGDSAVDWALCLEPLAASVTLVHRRDAFRAHERSVTELRASSVRILTPYEVHDVRGGGHVSEVDVSGPDGVETLRVDEIVAALGFKADLAALSNWGIGMNRRHIAVDRSMRTTLPRVFAAGDITDFDGKVRLISVGFGEAALAVNNLVPLVRPDLPVVPGHSSDAA
;
A
#
# COMPACT_ATOMS: atom_id res chain seq x y z
N ILE A 1 -6.13 -14.52 8.04
CA ILE A 1 -5.53 -13.39 7.33
C ILE A 1 -4.87 -13.91 6.07
N VAL A 2 -5.12 -13.26 4.95
CA VAL A 2 -4.59 -13.71 3.65
C VAL A 2 -3.65 -12.65 3.10
N GLY A 3 -2.36 -12.99 2.96
CA GLY A 3 -1.34 -12.08 2.43
C GLY A 3 0.05 -12.37 2.96
N GLY A 4 1.05 -11.62 2.52
CA GLY A 4 2.45 -11.81 2.93
C GLY A 4 3.31 -10.54 2.86
N GLY A 5 2.68 -9.38 2.78
CA GLY A 5 3.30 -8.06 2.91
C GLY A 5 3.12 -7.50 4.33
N ASP A 6 3.64 -6.28 4.57
CA ASP A 6 3.57 -5.61 5.86
C ASP A 6 2.16 -5.61 6.44
N SER A 7 1.15 -5.20 5.67
CA SER A 7 -0.24 -5.16 6.15
C SER A 7 -0.75 -6.50 6.66
N ALA A 8 -0.37 -7.63 6.02
CA ALA A 8 -0.81 -8.94 6.47
C ALA A 8 -0.18 -9.32 7.81
N VAL A 9 1.11 -9.05 7.96
CA VAL A 9 1.87 -9.34 9.19
C VAL A 9 1.41 -8.43 10.32
N ASP A 10 1.24 -7.14 10.06
CA ASP A 10 0.77 -6.15 11.06
C ASP A 10 -0.63 -6.52 11.56
N TRP A 11 -1.57 -6.88 10.67
CA TRP A 11 -2.89 -7.35 11.06
C TRP A 11 -2.83 -8.64 11.87
N ALA A 12 -1.95 -9.58 11.53
CA ALA A 12 -1.80 -10.83 12.26
C ALA A 12 -1.36 -10.58 13.70
N LEU A 13 -0.34 -9.74 13.90
CA LEU A 13 0.17 -9.38 15.23
C LEU A 13 -0.84 -8.52 16.01
N CYS A 14 -1.53 -7.60 15.35
CA CYS A 14 -2.52 -6.74 15.98
C CYS A 14 -3.76 -7.54 16.49
N LEU A 15 -4.19 -8.54 15.73
CA LEU A 15 -5.37 -9.34 16.08
C LEU A 15 -5.06 -10.52 17.00
N GLU A 16 -3.81 -10.95 17.10
CA GLU A 16 -3.41 -12.05 17.98
C GLU A 16 -3.95 -11.92 19.42
N PRO A 17 -3.79 -10.77 20.12
CA PRO A 17 -4.28 -10.62 21.48
C PRO A 17 -5.80 -10.45 21.60
N LEU A 18 -6.51 -10.26 20.48
CA LEU A 18 -7.94 -9.95 20.44
C LEU A 18 -8.81 -11.13 20.01
N ALA A 19 -8.26 -12.03 19.19
CA ALA A 19 -8.96 -13.17 18.62
C ALA A 19 -8.67 -14.45 19.42
N ALA A 20 -9.60 -15.41 19.38
CA ALA A 20 -9.38 -16.75 19.96
C ALA A 20 -8.24 -17.49 19.27
N SER A 21 -8.07 -17.27 17.95
CA SER A 21 -6.95 -17.77 17.16
C SER A 21 -6.77 -16.91 15.91
N VAL A 22 -5.54 -16.81 15.44
CA VAL A 22 -5.21 -16.15 14.16
C VAL A 22 -4.42 -17.12 13.30
N THR A 23 -4.85 -17.28 12.05
CA THR A 23 -4.10 -18.03 11.03
C THR A 23 -3.74 -17.09 9.89
N LEU A 24 -2.46 -17.02 9.53
CA LEU A 24 -1.97 -16.26 8.39
C LEU A 24 -1.65 -17.23 7.25
N VAL A 25 -2.29 -16.98 6.09
CA VAL A 25 -2.14 -17.79 4.88
C VAL A 25 -1.37 -16.97 3.84
N HIS A 26 -0.24 -17.49 3.38
CA HIS A 26 0.55 -16.85 2.33
C HIS A 26 1.04 -17.85 1.28
N ARG A 27 0.88 -17.50 0.01
CA ARG A 27 1.19 -18.36 -1.15
C ARG A 27 2.67 -18.62 -1.44
N ARG A 28 3.58 -18.04 -0.67
CA ARG A 28 5.04 -18.19 -0.82
C ARG A 28 5.68 -18.47 0.53
N ASP A 29 6.83 -19.12 0.54
CA ASP A 29 7.59 -19.36 1.77
C ASP A 29 8.19 -18.08 2.35
N ALA A 30 8.51 -17.10 1.49
CA ALA A 30 9.12 -15.85 1.90
C ALA A 30 8.10 -14.72 1.98
N PHE A 31 8.05 -14.05 3.13
CA PHE A 31 7.29 -12.81 3.32
C PHE A 31 7.99 -11.63 2.64
N ARG A 32 7.18 -10.65 2.24
CA ARG A 32 7.66 -9.34 1.77
C ARG A 32 7.64 -8.27 2.85
N ALA A 33 7.09 -8.59 4.01
CA ALA A 33 7.02 -7.71 5.16
C ALA A 33 8.42 -7.44 5.72
N HIS A 34 8.52 -6.39 6.52
CA HIS A 34 9.75 -6.01 7.19
C HIS A 34 10.27 -7.15 8.07
N GLU A 35 11.57 -7.42 8.03
CA GLU A 35 12.21 -8.56 8.68
C GLU A 35 11.93 -8.63 10.19
N ARG A 36 11.91 -7.48 10.85
CA ARG A 36 11.57 -7.39 12.27
C ARG A 36 10.15 -7.89 12.54
N SER A 37 9.15 -7.43 11.78
CA SER A 37 7.76 -7.85 11.94
C SER A 37 7.59 -9.35 11.64
N VAL A 38 8.33 -9.88 10.66
CA VAL A 38 8.33 -11.32 10.37
C VAL A 38 8.93 -12.12 11.52
N THR A 39 9.97 -11.60 12.18
CA THR A 39 10.57 -12.22 13.36
C THR A 39 9.59 -12.24 14.53
N GLU A 40 8.89 -11.15 14.79
CA GLU A 40 7.83 -11.06 15.80
C GLU A 40 6.68 -12.02 15.48
N LEU A 41 6.23 -12.09 14.22
CA LEU A 41 5.20 -13.04 13.78
C LEU A 41 5.60 -14.49 14.05
N ARG A 42 6.85 -14.87 13.77
CA ARG A 42 7.33 -16.24 14.01
C ARG A 42 7.46 -16.59 15.49
N ALA A 43 7.60 -15.58 16.35
CA ALA A 43 7.66 -15.74 17.81
C ALA A 43 6.27 -15.68 18.46
N SER A 44 5.22 -15.31 17.71
CA SER A 44 3.85 -15.17 18.19
C SER A 44 3.09 -16.51 18.19
N SER A 45 1.85 -16.51 18.68
CA SER A 45 0.95 -17.67 18.63
C SER A 45 0.19 -17.80 17.30
N VAL A 46 0.42 -16.90 16.34
CA VAL A 46 -0.21 -16.93 15.02
C VAL A 46 0.19 -18.18 14.26
N ARG A 47 -0.80 -18.94 13.81
CA ARG A 47 -0.56 -20.08 12.93
C ARG A 47 -0.19 -19.58 11.53
N ILE A 48 0.98 -19.99 11.03
CA ILE A 48 1.48 -19.58 9.71
C ILE A 48 1.34 -20.75 8.75
N LEU A 49 0.62 -20.54 7.65
CA LEU A 49 0.46 -21.47 6.55
C LEU A 49 1.16 -20.91 5.31
N THR A 50 2.32 -21.46 4.97
CA THR A 50 3.11 -21.14 3.77
C THR A 50 3.70 -22.42 3.18
N PRO A 51 3.78 -22.59 1.89
CA PRO A 51 3.07 -21.87 0.82
C PRO A 51 1.65 -22.41 0.65
N TYR A 52 0.65 -21.64 1.02
CA TYR A 52 -0.76 -22.00 0.93
C TYR A 52 -1.58 -20.89 0.27
N GLU A 53 -2.63 -21.28 -0.47
CA GLU A 53 -3.57 -20.36 -1.11
C GLU A 53 -4.99 -20.66 -0.64
N VAL A 54 -5.82 -19.62 -0.55
CA VAL A 54 -7.27 -19.80 -0.32
C VAL A 54 -7.88 -20.38 -1.58
N HIS A 55 -8.57 -21.51 -1.43
CA HIS A 55 -9.21 -22.24 -2.52
C HIS A 55 -10.72 -22.01 -2.58
N ASP A 56 -11.39 -22.00 -1.43
CA ASP A 56 -12.83 -21.77 -1.32
C ASP A 56 -13.20 -21.10 0.00
N VAL A 57 -14.32 -20.39 0.01
CA VAL A 57 -14.85 -19.69 1.19
C VAL A 57 -16.34 -19.99 1.30
N ARG A 58 -16.76 -20.49 2.44
CA ARG A 58 -18.14 -20.89 2.71
C ARG A 58 -18.74 -20.19 3.90
N GLY A 59 -20.06 -19.97 3.83
CA GLY A 59 -20.88 -19.41 4.90
C GLY A 59 -22.26 -18.98 4.44
N GLY A 60 -23.14 -18.69 5.36
CA GLY A 60 -24.51 -18.27 5.11
C GLY A 60 -24.80 -16.88 5.68
N GLY A 61 -24.32 -15.81 5.03
CA GLY A 61 -24.41 -14.42 5.51
C GLY A 61 -23.16 -13.96 6.25
N HIS A 62 -22.45 -14.86 6.92
CA HIS A 62 -21.11 -14.69 7.49
C HIS A 62 -20.23 -15.83 7.04
N VAL A 63 -18.91 -15.61 6.97
CA VAL A 63 -17.96 -16.70 6.71
C VAL A 63 -17.97 -17.68 7.88
N SER A 64 -17.85 -18.97 7.59
CA SER A 64 -17.73 -20.03 8.61
C SER A 64 -16.58 -20.99 8.34
N GLU A 65 -16.21 -21.15 7.08
CA GLU A 65 -15.16 -22.06 6.67
C GLU A 65 -14.36 -21.52 5.49
N VAL A 66 -13.06 -21.83 5.48
CA VAL A 66 -12.14 -21.51 4.38
C VAL A 66 -11.33 -22.74 4.07
N ASP A 67 -11.35 -23.17 2.81
CA ASP A 67 -10.42 -24.18 2.34
C ASP A 67 -9.14 -23.52 1.86
N VAL A 68 -8.02 -24.00 2.39
CA VAL A 68 -6.69 -23.60 1.95
C VAL A 68 -5.97 -24.79 1.33
N SER A 69 -5.29 -24.56 0.22
CA SER A 69 -4.53 -25.58 -0.50
C SER A 69 -3.03 -25.29 -0.45
N GLY A 70 -2.24 -26.31 -0.19
CA GLY A 70 -0.79 -26.21 -0.09
C GLY A 70 -0.10 -27.55 -0.37
N PRO A 71 1.18 -27.69 -0.04
CA PRO A 71 1.97 -28.89 -0.31
C PRO A 71 1.38 -30.17 0.30
N ASP A 72 0.73 -30.03 1.46
CA ASP A 72 0.16 -31.17 2.21
C ASP A 72 -1.30 -31.47 1.80
N GLY A 73 -1.81 -30.79 0.77
CA GLY A 73 -3.18 -30.96 0.27
C GLY A 73 -4.10 -29.79 0.65
N VAL A 74 -5.39 -30.09 0.77
CA VAL A 74 -6.41 -29.10 1.14
C VAL A 74 -6.78 -29.29 2.61
N GLU A 75 -6.80 -28.20 3.34
CA GLU A 75 -7.25 -28.13 4.73
C GLU A 75 -8.44 -27.17 4.86
N THR A 76 -9.46 -27.56 5.60
CA THR A 76 -10.59 -26.70 5.93
C THR A 76 -10.37 -26.02 7.30
N LEU A 77 -10.33 -24.70 7.30
CA LEU A 77 -10.24 -23.88 8.50
C LEU A 77 -11.64 -23.37 8.89
N ARG A 78 -12.02 -23.54 10.14
CA ARG A 78 -13.19 -22.85 10.71
C ARG A 78 -12.78 -21.44 11.11
N VAL A 79 -13.51 -20.45 10.63
CA VAL A 79 -13.19 -19.03 10.84
C VAL A 79 -14.46 -18.21 11.00
N ASP A 80 -14.37 -17.13 11.76
CA ASP A 80 -15.46 -16.16 11.92
C ASP A 80 -15.24 -14.94 11.00
N GLU A 81 -13.97 -14.63 10.70
CA GLU A 81 -13.60 -13.45 9.92
C GLU A 81 -12.42 -13.75 8.96
N ILE A 82 -12.37 -13.02 7.83
CA ILE A 82 -11.27 -13.03 6.89
C ILE A 82 -10.76 -11.61 6.67
N VAL A 83 -9.46 -11.40 6.88
CA VAL A 83 -8.77 -10.16 6.51
C VAL A 83 -7.96 -10.40 5.25
N ALA A 84 -8.40 -9.81 4.14
CA ALA A 84 -7.73 -9.93 2.85
C ALA A 84 -6.69 -8.80 2.67
N ALA A 85 -5.42 -9.07 3.00
CA ALA A 85 -4.31 -8.13 2.86
C ALA A 85 -3.51 -8.40 1.57
N LEU A 86 -4.20 -8.42 0.43
CA LEU A 86 -3.66 -8.84 -0.86
C LEU A 86 -2.92 -7.74 -1.62
N GLY A 87 -2.91 -6.52 -1.08
CA GLY A 87 -2.37 -5.32 -1.71
C GLY A 87 -3.30 -4.77 -2.78
N PHE A 88 -2.83 -3.71 -3.45
CA PHE A 88 -3.59 -3.01 -4.47
C PHE A 88 -2.84 -3.01 -5.79
N LYS A 89 -3.58 -3.03 -6.88
CA LYS A 89 -3.06 -2.75 -8.22
C LYS A 89 -3.68 -1.43 -8.68
N ALA A 90 -2.86 -0.42 -8.91
CA ALA A 90 -3.34 0.81 -9.54
C ALA A 90 -3.78 0.50 -10.98
N ASP A 91 -5.02 0.83 -11.32
CA ASP A 91 -5.48 0.90 -12.71
C ASP A 91 -5.13 2.28 -13.26
N LEU A 92 -4.14 2.31 -14.12
CA LEU A 92 -3.62 3.53 -14.73
C LEU A 92 -4.12 3.75 -16.17
N ALA A 93 -5.05 2.91 -16.65
CA ALA A 93 -5.53 2.99 -18.02
C ALA A 93 -6.14 4.37 -18.33
N ALA A 94 -6.93 4.90 -17.40
CA ALA A 94 -7.51 6.25 -17.56
C ALA A 94 -6.44 7.34 -17.69
N LEU A 95 -5.38 7.29 -16.87
CA LEU A 95 -4.28 8.27 -16.91
C LEU A 95 -3.42 8.13 -18.17
N SER A 96 -3.22 6.90 -18.65
CA SER A 96 -2.50 6.65 -19.90
C SER A 96 -3.19 7.32 -21.09
N ASN A 97 -4.53 7.34 -21.09
CA ASN A 97 -5.33 7.99 -22.15
C ASN A 97 -5.18 9.52 -22.16
N TRP A 98 -4.72 10.14 -21.08
CA TRP A 98 -4.43 11.59 -21.05
C TRP A 98 -3.12 11.95 -21.75
N GLY A 99 -2.30 10.97 -22.12
CA GLY A 99 -0.96 11.19 -22.68
C GLY A 99 0.07 11.65 -21.65
N ILE A 100 -0.18 11.38 -20.36
CA ILE A 100 0.75 11.70 -19.28
C ILE A 100 2.00 10.80 -19.39
N GLY A 101 3.18 11.39 -19.22
CA GLY A 101 4.43 10.65 -19.24
C GLY A 101 4.53 9.65 -18.10
N MET A 102 4.78 8.40 -18.45
CA MET A 102 4.87 7.30 -17.50
C MET A 102 6.26 6.68 -17.51
N ASN A 103 6.77 6.34 -16.34
CA ASN A 103 7.89 5.42 -16.18
C ASN A 103 7.35 4.09 -15.62
N ARG A 104 7.27 3.06 -16.46
CA ARG A 104 6.63 1.76 -16.16
C ARG A 104 5.17 1.96 -15.69
N ARG A 105 4.94 1.89 -14.38
CA ARG A 105 3.62 2.00 -13.73
C ARG A 105 3.49 3.23 -12.83
N HIS A 106 4.31 4.23 -13.05
CA HIS A 106 4.34 5.45 -12.26
C HIS A 106 4.38 6.66 -13.17
N ILE A 107 3.84 7.79 -12.68
CA ILE A 107 3.83 9.06 -13.40
C ILE A 107 5.22 9.69 -13.25
N ALA A 108 5.86 9.96 -14.38
CA ALA A 108 7.14 10.69 -14.40
C ALA A 108 6.90 12.14 -13.98
N VAL A 109 7.65 12.63 -12.99
CA VAL A 109 7.61 14.01 -12.53
C VAL A 109 9.00 14.61 -12.39
N ASP A 110 9.08 15.93 -12.47
CA ASP A 110 10.28 16.69 -12.13
C ASP A 110 10.37 16.95 -10.60
N ARG A 111 11.41 17.68 -10.18
CA ARG A 111 11.60 18.02 -8.77
C ARG A 111 10.53 18.97 -8.21
N SER A 112 9.75 19.60 -9.06
CA SER A 112 8.61 20.45 -8.70
C SER A 112 7.29 19.69 -8.71
N MET A 113 7.35 18.37 -8.87
CA MET A 113 6.18 17.48 -8.99
C MET A 113 5.35 17.72 -10.26
N ARG A 114 5.90 18.38 -11.29
CA ARG A 114 5.24 18.58 -12.58
C ARG A 114 5.31 17.34 -13.41
N THR A 115 4.21 16.98 -14.03
CA THR A 115 4.17 15.92 -15.04
C THR A 115 4.55 16.45 -16.43
N THR A 116 4.53 15.59 -17.43
CA THR A 116 4.74 16.00 -18.84
C THR A 116 3.57 16.81 -19.39
N LEU A 117 2.39 16.79 -18.75
CA LEU A 117 1.24 17.57 -19.16
C LEU A 117 1.25 18.96 -18.50
N PRO A 118 1.00 20.03 -19.25
CA PRO A 118 0.92 21.37 -18.71
C PRO A 118 -0.14 21.47 -17.60
N ARG A 119 0.19 22.11 -16.48
CA ARG A 119 -0.71 22.35 -15.34
C ARG A 119 -1.20 21.08 -14.62
N VAL A 120 -0.58 19.95 -14.88
CA VAL A 120 -0.86 18.68 -14.19
C VAL A 120 0.35 18.32 -13.33
N PHE A 121 0.08 18.06 -12.07
CA PHE A 121 1.07 17.66 -11.06
C PHE A 121 0.67 16.30 -10.49
N ALA A 122 1.64 15.57 -9.98
CA ALA A 122 1.40 14.32 -9.28
C ALA A 122 2.28 14.22 -8.05
N ALA A 123 1.79 13.59 -6.98
CA ALA A 123 2.49 13.38 -5.73
C ALA A 123 2.15 12.02 -5.11
N GLY A 124 2.98 11.54 -4.22
CA GLY A 124 2.81 10.28 -3.51
C GLY A 124 3.35 9.07 -4.29
N ASP A 125 2.97 7.88 -3.89
CA ASP A 125 3.52 6.61 -4.39
C ASP A 125 3.34 6.39 -5.89
N ILE A 126 2.39 7.10 -6.51
CA ILE A 126 2.14 7.04 -7.94
C ILE A 126 3.25 7.68 -8.78
N THR A 127 4.09 8.54 -8.18
CA THR A 127 5.13 9.28 -8.89
C THR A 127 6.43 8.50 -9.01
N ASP A 128 7.24 8.87 -10.02
CA ASP A 128 8.59 8.37 -10.21
C ASP A 128 9.53 9.49 -10.65
N PHE A 129 10.68 9.57 -9.99
CA PHE A 129 11.81 10.45 -10.27
C PHE A 129 13.07 9.90 -9.60
N ASP A 130 14.24 10.40 -9.97
CA ASP A 130 15.52 9.94 -9.41
C ASP A 130 15.58 10.16 -7.89
N GLY A 131 15.83 9.09 -7.14
CA GLY A 131 15.86 9.10 -5.67
C GLY A 131 14.50 8.95 -5.01
N LYS A 132 13.45 8.57 -5.75
CA LYS A 132 12.11 8.35 -5.20
C LYS A 132 12.10 7.30 -4.10
N VAL A 133 11.59 7.68 -2.94
CA VAL A 133 11.27 6.79 -1.82
C VAL A 133 9.76 6.78 -1.59
N ARG A 134 9.18 5.58 -1.52
CA ARG A 134 7.72 5.39 -1.37
C ARG A 134 7.36 5.24 0.09
N LEU A 135 7.23 6.39 0.77
CA LEU A 135 6.77 6.52 2.15
C LEU A 135 5.67 7.58 2.22
N ILE A 136 4.70 7.40 3.09
CA ILE A 136 3.60 8.36 3.31
C ILE A 136 4.15 9.76 3.64
N SER A 137 5.16 9.84 4.49
CA SER A 137 5.80 11.11 4.88
C SER A 137 6.45 11.84 3.70
N VAL A 138 7.06 11.10 2.77
CA VAL A 138 7.62 11.66 1.53
C VAL A 138 6.49 12.16 0.63
N GLY A 139 5.40 11.40 0.51
CA GLY A 139 4.21 11.78 -0.26
C GLY A 139 3.57 13.09 0.22
N PHE A 140 3.53 13.35 1.52
CA PHE A 140 3.09 14.64 2.06
C PHE A 140 4.02 15.79 1.64
N GLY A 141 5.34 15.59 1.69
CA GLY A 141 6.31 16.58 1.22
C GLY A 141 6.14 16.87 -0.27
N GLU A 142 5.95 15.83 -1.08
CA GLU A 142 5.68 15.97 -2.53
C GLU A 142 4.38 16.72 -2.80
N ALA A 143 3.32 16.46 -2.03
CA ALA A 143 2.06 17.19 -2.15
C ALA A 143 2.24 18.69 -1.86
N ALA A 144 3.02 19.03 -0.83
CA ALA A 144 3.35 20.42 -0.53
C ALA A 144 4.13 21.07 -1.69
N LEU A 145 5.14 20.38 -2.25
CA LEU A 145 5.88 20.85 -3.43
C LEU A 145 4.95 21.06 -4.63
N ALA A 146 4.09 20.10 -4.92
CA ALA A 146 3.13 20.18 -6.03
C ALA A 146 2.23 21.41 -5.89
N VAL A 147 1.61 21.61 -4.73
CA VAL A 147 0.70 22.74 -4.50
C VAL A 147 1.42 24.06 -4.61
N ASN A 148 2.58 24.23 -3.95
CA ASN A 148 3.32 25.49 -4.01
C ASN A 148 3.80 25.83 -5.43
N ASN A 149 4.16 24.85 -6.24
CA ASN A 149 4.56 25.06 -7.64
C ASN A 149 3.35 25.25 -8.59
N LEU A 150 2.16 24.78 -8.20
CA LEU A 150 0.92 24.96 -8.97
C LEU A 150 0.34 26.37 -8.74
N VAL A 151 0.39 26.91 -7.52
CA VAL A 151 -0.23 28.18 -7.14
C VAL A 151 0.12 29.32 -8.09
N PRO A 152 1.40 29.59 -8.44
CA PRO A 152 1.75 30.67 -9.36
C PRO A 152 1.19 30.52 -10.79
N LEU A 153 0.82 29.29 -11.19
CA LEU A 153 0.21 29.04 -12.50
C LEU A 153 -1.27 29.47 -12.54
N VAL A 154 -1.92 29.54 -11.37
CA VAL A 154 -3.30 29.97 -11.20
C VAL A 154 -3.40 31.39 -10.69
N ARG A 155 -2.46 31.76 -9.84
CA ARG A 155 -2.32 33.08 -9.19
C ARG A 155 -0.89 33.59 -9.42
N PRO A 156 -0.61 34.22 -10.57
CA PRO A 156 0.75 34.71 -10.90
C PRO A 156 1.29 35.80 -9.94
N ASP A 157 0.42 36.40 -9.17
CA ASP A 157 0.71 37.38 -8.13
C ASP A 157 1.32 36.74 -6.85
N LEU A 158 1.22 35.40 -6.70
CA LEU A 158 1.71 34.69 -5.54
C LEU A 158 3.04 33.97 -5.83
N PRO A 159 4.01 34.01 -4.91
CA PRO A 159 5.28 33.29 -5.06
C PRO A 159 5.11 31.78 -4.82
N VAL A 160 6.08 30.99 -5.27
CA VAL A 160 6.16 29.55 -4.98
C VAL A 160 6.32 29.29 -3.47
N VAL A 161 7.08 30.14 -2.79
CA VAL A 161 7.29 30.05 -1.34
C VAL A 161 6.48 31.16 -0.69
N PRO A 162 5.44 30.81 0.11
CA PRO A 162 4.58 31.81 0.74
C PRO A 162 5.30 32.45 1.88
N GLY A 163 6.24 33.05 2.05
CA GLY A 163 6.89 33.70 3.20
C GLY A 163 6.46 33.18 4.58
N HIS A 164 7.23 33.40 5.58
CA HIS A 164 6.85 33.06 6.95
C HIS A 164 6.19 34.27 7.62
N SER A 165 5.29 34.02 8.58
CA SER A 165 4.66 35.09 9.38
C SER A 165 5.67 35.94 10.14
N SER A 166 6.87 35.41 10.40
CA SER A 166 8.02 36.12 10.98
C SER A 166 8.70 37.10 10.00
N ASP A 167 8.45 36.96 8.69
CA ASP A 167 9.08 37.82 7.68
C ASP A 167 8.24 39.09 7.42
N ALA A 168 7.06 39.18 8.05
CA ALA A 168 6.15 40.31 7.99
C ALA A 168 6.40 41.28 9.16
N ALA A 169 7.64 41.78 9.30
CA ALA A 169 8.00 42.80 10.28
C ALA A 169 8.28 44.13 9.57
#